data_f0e6c8ffaef0e54e9790ff6ba94f6ffd
#
_entry.id   f0e6c8ffaef0e54e9790ff6ba94f6ffd
#
_cell.length_a   1.000
_cell.length_b   1.000
_cell.length_c   1.000
_cell.angle_alpha   90.00
_cell.angle_beta   90.00
_cell.angle_gamma   90.00
#
_symmetry.space_group_name_H-M   'P 1'
#
loop_
_entity.id
_entity.type
_entity.pdbx_description
1 polymer ?
#
loop_
_entity_poly.entity_id
_entity_poly.type
_entity_poly.pdbx_seq_one_letter_code
_entity_poly.pdbx_strand_id
1 'polypeptide(L)'
;MAHFIFSVAVVLLWLVAWGIYLVFGKNLKREMEGIENSDPNQNNPFITAAMGIGGAAISIFFPDVKPVVDGVKPLAEKGLQEAFRKDKLTEGQKISISSLRFLSLFCIVVAAMTGLYLIWSFNGWSFWKVTGYFLLYVFLCFASTFPNIFIVNILDDR
;
A
#
# COMPACT_ATOMS: atom_id res chain seq x y z
N MET A 1 41.24 -5.89 4.05
CA MET A 1 40.37 -5.34 2.97
C MET A 1 39.09 -6.15 2.76
N ALA A 2 39.14 -7.46 2.55
CA ALA A 2 37.93 -8.26 2.28
C ALA A 2 36.82 -8.15 3.38
N HIS A 3 37.21 -8.19 4.66
CA HIS A 3 36.28 -8.02 5.77
C HIS A 3 35.55 -6.67 5.74
N PHE A 4 36.30 -5.59 5.44
CA PHE A 4 35.73 -4.23 5.35
C PHE A 4 34.68 -4.14 4.23
N ILE A 5 35.05 -4.61 3.02
CA ILE A 5 34.13 -4.61 1.86
C ILE A 5 32.89 -5.42 2.14
N PHE A 6 33.04 -6.60 2.75
CA PHE A 6 31.95 -7.47 3.14
C PHE A 6 31.02 -6.78 4.16
N SER A 7 31.58 -6.16 5.20
CA SER A 7 30.81 -5.44 6.22
C SER A 7 30.00 -4.27 5.62
N VAL A 8 30.62 -3.52 4.72
CA VAL A 8 29.94 -2.42 4.01
C VAL A 8 28.80 -2.95 3.16
N ALA A 9 28.99 -4.06 2.42
CA ALA A 9 27.95 -4.65 1.61
C ALA A 9 26.76 -5.12 2.46
N VAL A 10 27.01 -5.77 3.59
CA VAL A 10 25.96 -6.20 4.53
C VAL A 10 25.18 -5.00 5.05
N VAL A 11 25.84 -3.95 5.49
CA VAL A 11 25.19 -2.74 6.02
C VAL A 11 24.36 -2.05 4.92
N LEU A 12 24.89 -1.92 3.71
CA LEU A 12 24.18 -1.29 2.60
C LEU A 12 22.91 -2.04 2.21
N LEU A 13 22.96 -3.38 2.11
CA LEU A 13 21.78 -4.19 1.83
C LEU A 13 20.69 -4.00 2.89
N TRP A 14 21.07 -3.97 4.17
CA TRP A 14 20.14 -3.73 5.25
C TRP A 14 19.52 -2.32 5.17
N LEU A 15 20.33 -1.30 4.89
CA LEU A 15 19.85 0.08 4.73
C LEU A 15 18.85 0.21 3.58
N VAL A 16 19.08 -0.52 2.48
CA VAL A 16 18.14 -0.56 1.35
C VAL A 16 16.81 -1.19 1.78
N ALA A 17 16.84 -2.35 2.44
CA ALA A 17 15.63 -3.00 2.94
C ALA A 17 14.86 -2.11 3.94
N TRP A 18 15.58 -1.46 4.85
CA TRP A 18 15.02 -0.49 5.80
C TRP A 18 14.43 0.73 5.09
N GLY A 19 15.13 1.28 4.10
CA GLY A 19 14.67 2.41 3.30
C GLY A 19 13.35 2.09 2.56
N ILE A 20 13.26 0.92 1.93
CA ILE A 20 12.04 0.45 1.26
C ILE A 20 10.89 0.39 2.27
N TYR A 21 11.11 -0.20 3.45
CA TYR A 21 10.10 -0.30 4.51
C TYR A 21 9.59 1.08 4.96
N LEU A 22 10.49 2.05 5.16
CA LEU A 22 10.12 3.41 5.59
C LEU A 22 9.33 4.15 4.52
N VAL A 23 9.80 4.12 3.26
CA VAL A 23 9.14 4.79 2.13
C VAL A 23 7.75 4.20 1.91
N PHE A 24 7.66 2.86 1.89
CA PHE A 24 6.39 2.17 1.75
C PHE A 24 5.44 2.50 2.90
N GLY A 25 5.92 2.49 4.14
CA GLY A 25 5.13 2.82 5.32
C GLY A 25 4.58 4.24 5.31
N LYS A 26 5.37 5.20 4.81
CA LYS A 26 4.92 6.60 4.67
C LYS A 26 3.84 6.75 3.59
N ASN A 27 4.02 6.09 2.46
CA ASN A 27 3.04 6.11 1.37
C ASN A 27 1.74 5.42 1.79
N LEU A 28 1.84 4.25 2.42
CA LEU A 28 0.69 3.51 2.95
C LEU A 28 -0.12 4.34 3.97
N LYS A 29 0.58 5.01 4.90
CA LYS A 29 -0.09 5.87 5.88
C LYS A 29 -0.88 6.99 5.19
N ARG A 30 -0.27 7.64 4.19
CA ARG A 30 -0.93 8.71 3.41
C ARG A 30 -2.16 8.18 2.66
N GLU A 31 -2.07 6.99 2.09
CA GLU A 31 -3.16 6.36 1.35
C GLU A 31 -4.31 5.97 2.29
N MET A 32 -4.00 5.37 3.45
CA MET A 32 -5.00 5.04 4.47
C MET A 32 -5.68 6.30 5.03
N GLU A 33 -4.94 7.37 5.32
CA GLU A 33 -5.50 8.65 5.75
C GLU A 33 -6.38 9.27 4.66
N GLY A 34 -6.01 9.15 3.39
CA GLY A 34 -6.82 9.59 2.25
C GLY A 34 -8.15 8.85 2.17
N ILE A 35 -8.18 7.56 2.49
CA ILE A 35 -9.38 6.74 2.49
C ILE A 35 -10.27 7.07 3.70
N GLU A 36 -9.68 7.24 4.88
CA GLU A 36 -10.41 7.52 6.11
C GLU A 36 -10.99 8.93 6.15
N ASN A 37 -10.27 9.90 5.57
CA ASN A 37 -10.68 11.31 5.46
C ASN A 37 -11.53 11.59 4.22
N SER A 38 -11.82 10.61 3.37
CA SER A 38 -12.79 10.76 2.28
C SER A 38 -14.15 11.01 2.90
N ASP A 39 -14.56 12.28 2.91
CA ASP A 39 -15.84 12.71 3.46
C ASP A 39 -16.95 11.99 2.70
N PRO A 40 -17.81 11.18 3.37
CA PRO A 40 -18.90 10.49 2.71
C PRO A 40 -19.92 11.44 2.04
N ASN A 41 -19.82 12.74 2.35
CA ASN A 41 -20.62 13.81 1.77
C ASN A 41 -19.93 14.55 0.61
N GLN A 42 -18.69 14.21 0.26
CA GLN A 42 -18.01 14.88 -0.85
C GLN A 42 -18.59 14.35 -2.16
N ASN A 43 -19.58 15.07 -2.66
CA ASN A 43 -20.18 14.83 -3.97
C ASN A 43 -19.09 14.82 -5.03
N ASN A 44 -18.93 13.72 -5.75
CA ASN A 44 -17.96 13.65 -6.83
C ASN A 44 -18.34 14.70 -7.90
N PRO A 45 -17.52 15.77 -8.11
CA PRO A 45 -17.90 16.87 -8.99
C PRO A 45 -18.09 16.40 -10.42
N PHE A 46 -17.44 15.31 -10.82
CA PHE A 46 -17.60 14.73 -12.16
C PHE A 46 -19.01 14.12 -12.35
N ILE A 47 -19.53 13.41 -11.34
CA ILE A 47 -20.88 12.81 -11.39
C ILE A 47 -21.93 13.91 -11.42
N THR A 48 -21.77 14.93 -10.56
CA THR A 48 -22.68 16.08 -10.54
C THR A 48 -22.69 16.83 -11.85
N ALA A 49 -21.51 17.07 -12.47
CA ALA A 49 -21.39 17.70 -13.77
C ALA A 49 -21.98 16.85 -14.90
N ALA A 50 -21.70 15.53 -14.93
CA ALA A 50 -22.22 14.62 -15.95
C ALA A 50 -23.77 14.53 -15.90
N MET A 51 -24.34 14.44 -14.70
CA MET A 51 -25.79 14.44 -14.49
C MET A 51 -26.43 15.80 -14.80
N GLY A 52 -25.70 16.91 -14.56
CA GLY A 52 -26.13 18.24 -14.96
C GLY A 52 -26.23 18.37 -16.48
N ILE A 53 -25.21 17.97 -17.20
CA ILE A 53 -25.14 18.03 -18.68
C ILE A 53 -26.16 17.07 -19.29
N GLY A 54 -26.24 15.82 -18.79
CA GLY A 54 -27.19 14.82 -19.29
C GLY A 54 -28.65 15.24 -19.07
N GLY A 55 -28.99 15.74 -17.88
CA GLY A 55 -30.33 16.25 -17.58
C GLY A 55 -30.70 17.47 -18.41
N ALA A 56 -29.77 18.40 -18.63
CA ALA A 56 -29.98 19.56 -19.51
C ALA A 56 -30.19 19.15 -20.96
N ALA A 57 -29.41 18.23 -21.51
CA ALA A 57 -29.56 17.70 -22.84
C ALA A 57 -30.94 17.07 -23.07
N ILE A 58 -31.38 16.20 -22.15
CA ILE A 58 -32.70 15.53 -22.22
C ILE A 58 -33.83 16.55 -22.16
N SER A 59 -33.75 17.58 -21.30
CA SER A 59 -34.78 18.59 -21.18
C SER A 59 -34.87 19.53 -22.39
N ILE A 60 -33.77 19.67 -23.16
CA ILE A 60 -33.78 20.45 -24.44
C ILE A 60 -34.44 19.64 -25.57
N PHE A 61 -34.14 18.35 -25.68
CA PHE A 61 -34.68 17.50 -26.74
C PHE A 61 -36.12 16.98 -26.46
N PHE A 62 -36.48 16.85 -25.19
CA PHE A 62 -37.78 16.30 -24.74
C PHE A 62 -38.36 17.13 -23.58
N PRO A 63 -38.95 18.31 -23.88
CA PRO A 63 -39.46 19.22 -22.83
C PRO A 63 -40.55 18.62 -21.95
N ASP A 64 -41.37 17.71 -22.49
CA ASP A 64 -42.43 17.04 -21.76
C ASP A 64 -41.95 16.07 -20.69
N VAL A 65 -40.72 15.60 -20.76
CA VAL A 65 -40.08 14.66 -19.82
C VAL A 65 -39.36 15.37 -18.69
N LYS A 66 -39.20 16.69 -18.76
CA LYS A 66 -38.50 17.50 -17.77
C LYS A 66 -38.91 17.23 -16.32
N PRO A 67 -40.23 17.20 -15.95
CA PRO A 67 -40.61 16.96 -14.55
C PRO A 67 -40.23 15.56 -14.04
N VAL A 68 -40.18 14.57 -14.94
CA VAL A 68 -39.75 13.19 -14.59
C VAL A 68 -38.21 13.16 -14.39
N VAL A 69 -37.46 13.83 -15.27
CA VAL A 69 -35.99 13.93 -15.16
C VAL A 69 -35.57 14.64 -13.87
N ASP A 70 -36.24 15.74 -13.51
CA ASP A 70 -35.96 16.49 -12.30
C ASP A 70 -36.28 15.68 -11.03
N GLY A 71 -37.28 14.79 -11.08
CA GLY A 71 -37.61 13.90 -9.97
C GLY A 71 -36.68 12.71 -9.82
N VAL A 72 -36.18 12.14 -10.92
CA VAL A 72 -35.29 10.97 -10.92
C VAL A 72 -33.81 11.35 -10.72
N LYS A 73 -33.43 12.57 -11.13
CA LYS A 73 -32.03 13.06 -11.06
C LYS A 73 -31.40 12.88 -9.66
N PRO A 74 -32.01 13.32 -8.54
CA PRO A 74 -31.38 13.18 -7.23
C PRO A 74 -31.24 11.72 -6.76
N LEU A 75 -32.15 10.84 -7.21
CA LEU A 75 -32.08 9.41 -6.91
C LEU A 75 -30.95 8.72 -7.70
N ALA A 76 -30.85 9.05 -8.99
CA ALA A 76 -29.79 8.53 -9.86
C ALA A 76 -28.40 9.04 -9.43
N GLU A 77 -28.31 10.30 -9.02
CA GLU A 77 -27.07 10.90 -8.52
C GLU A 77 -26.60 10.22 -7.23
N LYS A 78 -27.52 9.97 -6.26
CA LYS A 78 -27.20 9.22 -5.06
C LYS A 78 -26.76 7.80 -5.35
N GLY A 79 -27.47 7.08 -6.22
CA GLY A 79 -27.12 5.71 -6.61
C GLY A 79 -25.76 5.62 -7.28
N LEU A 80 -25.44 6.57 -8.18
CA LEU A 80 -24.12 6.64 -8.81
C LEU A 80 -23.03 7.00 -7.80
N GLN A 81 -23.26 7.97 -6.92
CA GLN A 81 -22.30 8.33 -5.90
C GLN A 81 -22.02 7.18 -4.93
N GLU A 82 -23.04 6.39 -4.56
CA GLU A 82 -22.86 5.17 -3.76
C GLU A 82 -22.06 4.09 -4.53
N ALA A 83 -22.34 3.90 -5.83
CA ALA A 83 -21.63 2.93 -6.67
C ALA A 83 -20.15 3.27 -6.89
N PHE A 84 -19.81 4.57 -6.97
CA PHE A 84 -18.43 5.05 -7.10
C PHE A 84 -17.76 5.36 -5.76
N ARG A 85 -18.45 5.12 -4.64
CA ARG A 85 -17.90 5.28 -3.30
C ARG A 85 -16.87 4.17 -3.07
N LYS A 86 -15.59 4.56 -2.93
CA LYS A 86 -14.58 3.61 -2.48
C LYS A 86 -14.93 3.13 -1.08
N ASP A 87 -15.13 1.84 -0.93
CA ASP A 87 -15.47 1.26 0.36
C ASP A 87 -14.36 1.56 1.38
N LYS A 88 -14.77 1.95 2.60
CA LYS A 88 -13.82 2.11 3.71
C LYS A 88 -13.20 0.75 4.02
N LEU A 89 -11.93 0.76 4.40
CA LEU A 89 -11.24 -0.44 4.87
C LEU A 89 -12.03 -1.13 5.98
N THR A 90 -12.33 -2.41 5.78
CA THR A 90 -12.96 -3.22 6.84
C THR A 90 -11.98 -3.40 8.01
N GLU A 91 -12.50 -3.62 9.22
CA GLU A 91 -11.67 -3.90 10.40
C GLU A 91 -10.72 -5.08 10.16
N GLY A 92 -11.16 -6.13 9.45
CA GLY A 92 -10.34 -7.26 9.07
C GLY A 92 -9.17 -6.87 8.16
N GLN A 93 -9.38 -5.98 7.18
CA GLN A 93 -8.32 -5.47 6.29
C GLN A 93 -7.32 -4.62 7.07
N LYS A 94 -7.75 -3.77 7.99
CA LYS A 94 -6.87 -2.97 8.86
C LYS A 94 -5.97 -3.86 9.71
N ILE A 95 -6.53 -4.92 10.30
CA ILE A 95 -5.77 -5.89 11.09
C ILE A 95 -4.77 -6.64 10.22
N SER A 96 -5.16 -7.09 9.02
CA SER A 96 -4.28 -7.77 8.07
C SER A 96 -3.10 -6.89 7.65
N ILE A 97 -3.36 -5.63 7.31
CA ILE A 97 -2.32 -4.65 6.94
C ILE A 97 -1.35 -4.44 8.11
N SER A 98 -1.86 -4.29 9.33
CA SER A 98 -1.03 -4.11 10.53
C SER A 98 -0.15 -5.34 10.80
N SER A 99 -0.70 -6.54 10.68
CA SER A 99 0.02 -7.81 10.86
C SER A 99 1.11 -8.01 9.80
N LEU A 100 0.83 -7.70 8.55
CA LEU A 100 1.80 -7.77 7.46
C LEU A 100 2.95 -6.76 7.64
N ARG A 101 2.65 -5.55 8.11
CA ARG A 101 3.69 -4.58 8.47
C ARG A 101 4.55 -5.03 9.62
N PHE A 102 3.96 -5.63 10.65
CA PHE A 102 4.70 -6.19 11.77
C PHE A 102 5.62 -7.32 11.29
N LEU A 103 5.15 -8.21 10.40
CA LEU A 103 5.94 -9.27 9.82
C LEU A 103 7.14 -8.72 9.02
N SER A 104 6.92 -7.68 8.21
CA SER A 104 8.00 -7.01 7.47
C SER A 104 9.05 -6.42 8.42
N LEU A 105 8.63 -5.72 9.47
CA LEU A 105 9.54 -5.18 10.49
C LEU A 105 10.31 -6.29 11.20
N PHE A 106 9.64 -7.37 11.56
CA PHE A 106 10.27 -8.52 12.20
C PHE A 106 11.38 -9.12 11.32
N CYS A 107 11.13 -9.32 10.02
CA CYS A 107 12.14 -9.79 9.07
C CYS A 107 13.36 -8.85 9.01
N ILE A 108 13.15 -7.53 9.02
CA ILE A 108 14.23 -6.53 8.99
C ILE A 108 15.07 -6.59 10.27
N VAL A 109 14.44 -6.75 11.43
CA VAL A 109 15.15 -6.87 12.72
C VAL A 109 15.97 -8.16 12.76
N VAL A 110 15.40 -9.29 12.33
CA VAL A 110 16.11 -10.57 12.25
C VAL A 110 17.27 -10.48 11.24
N ALA A 111 17.07 -9.82 10.11
CA ALA A 111 18.14 -9.55 9.14
C ALA A 111 19.27 -8.72 9.76
N ALA A 112 18.96 -7.68 10.54
CA ALA A 112 19.95 -6.88 11.24
C ALA A 112 20.81 -7.72 12.20
N MET A 113 20.16 -8.56 13.01
CA MET A 113 20.86 -9.46 13.95
C MET A 113 21.74 -10.47 13.21
N THR A 114 21.22 -11.06 12.13
CA THR A 114 21.98 -11.99 11.29
C THR A 114 23.16 -11.31 10.62
N GLY A 115 22.97 -10.07 10.11
CA GLY A 115 24.04 -9.27 9.50
C GLY A 115 25.16 -8.93 10.48
N LEU A 116 24.82 -8.48 11.69
CA LEU A 116 25.79 -8.21 12.75
C LEU A 116 26.56 -9.47 13.14
N TYR A 117 25.88 -10.61 13.27
CA TYR A 117 26.51 -11.88 13.57
C TYR A 117 27.45 -12.34 12.46
N LEU A 118 27.09 -12.14 11.19
CA LEU A 118 27.94 -12.41 10.03
C LEU A 118 29.21 -11.55 10.04
N ILE A 119 29.09 -10.25 10.31
CA ILE A 119 30.24 -9.33 10.38
C ILE A 119 31.20 -9.77 11.50
N TRP A 120 30.65 -10.11 12.66
CA TRP A 120 31.45 -10.53 13.82
C TRP A 120 32.16 -11.86 13.60
N SER A 121 31.49 -12.83 12.98
CA SER A 121 32.00 -14.20 12.80
C SER A 121 32.83 -14.40 11.54
N PHE A 122 32.98 -13.39 10.68
CA PHE A 122 33.61 -13.49 9.36
C PHE A 122 35.01 -14.11 9.39
N ASN A 123 35.85 -13.74 10.35
CA ASN A 123 37.24 -14.19 10.44
C ASN A 123 37.38 -15.59 11.06
N GLY A 124 36.36 -16.08 11.76
CA GLY A 124 36.40 -17.36 12.47
C GLY A 124 35.73 -18.51 11.73
N TRP A 125 35.07 -18.24 10.60
CA TRP A 125 34.26 -19.24 9.91
C TRP A 125 34.89 -19.72 8.59
N SER A 126 34.57 -20.96 8.22
CA SER A 126 34.90 -21.48 6.90
C SER A 126 34.07 -20.76 5.84
N PHE A 127 34.61 -20.66 4.62
CA PHE A 127 33.97 -20.01 3.48
C PHE A 127 32.52 -20.47 3.27
N TRP A 128 32.24 -21.76 3.36
CA TRP A 128 30.91 -22.34 3.17
C TRP A 128 29.88 -21.86 4.23
N LYS A 129 30.31 -21.70 5.48
CA LYS A 129 29.45 -21.18 6.55
C LYS A 129 29.11 -19.70 6.31
N VAL A 130 30.12 -18.89 5.98
CA VAL A 130 29.89 -17.48 5.67
C VAL A 130 28.93 -17.32 4.50
N THR A 131 29.11 -18.09 3.42
CA THR A 131 28.27 -18.06 2.24
C THR A 131 26.83 -18.47 2.57
N GLY A 132 26.62 -19.55 3.33
CA GLY A 132 25.29 -20.03 3.71
C GLY A 132 24.52 -18.99 4.52
N TYR A 133 25.15 -18.41 5.54
CA TYR A 133 24.51 -17.36 6.36
C TYR A 133 24.31 -16.05 5.60
N PHE A 134 25.19 -15.72 4.66
CA PHE A 134 25.03 -14.55 3.80
C PHE A 134 23.82 -14.72 2.87
N LEU A 135 23.62 -15.89 2.28
CA LEU A 135 22.43 -16.20 1.48
C LEU A 135 21.16 -16.10 2.31
N LEU A 136 21.18 -16.64 3.53
CA LEU A 136 20.05 -16.51 4.46
C LEU A 136 19.76 -15.03 4.77
N TYR A 137 20.79 -14.25 5.01
CA TYR A 137 20.68 -12.81 5.26
C TYR A 137 20.05 -12.07 4.07
N VAL A 138 20.55 -12.31 2.85
CA VAL A 138 19.97 -11.73 1.62
C VAL A 138 18.51 -12.14 1.46
N PHE A 139 18.19 -13.41 1.70
CA PHE A 139 16.82 -13.91 1.67
C PHE A 139 15.92 -13.16 2.67
N LEU A 140 16.37 -12.93 3.90
CA LEU A 140 15.61 -12.18 4.90
C LEU A 140 15.38 -10.73 4.49
N CYS A 141 16.37 -10.05 3.89
CA CYS A 141 16.22 -8.71 3.35
C CYS A 141 15.15 -8.66 2.24
N PHE A 142 15.15 -9.63 1.32
CA PHE A 142 14.11 -9.74 0.30
C PHE A 142 12.76 -10.13 0.89
N ALA A 143 12.71 -11.10 1.79
CA ALA A 143 11.47 -11.56 2.44
C ALA A 143 10.74 -10.41 3.16
N SER A 144 11.45 -9.41 3.67
CA SER A 144 10.85 -8.24 4.29
C SER A 144 10.01 -7.40 3.32
N THR A 145 10.21 -7.52 2.00
CA THR A 145 9.47 -6.77 0.98
C THR A 145 8.17 -7.45 0.57
N PHE A 146 8.06 -8.79 0.72
CA PHE A 146 6.88 -9.55 0.31
C PHE A 146 5.57 -9.10 0.99
N PRO A 147 5.53 -8.86 2.32
CA PRO A 147 4.31 -8.38 2.96
C PRO A 147 3.78 -7.08 2.35
N ASN A 148 4.66 -6.22 1.84
CA ASN A 148 4.27 -4.96 1.21
C ASN A 148 3.48 -5.19 -0.09
N ILE A 149 3.82 -6.24 -0.86
CA ILE A 149 3.09 -6.61 -2.09
C ILE A 149 1.67 -7.05 -1.73
N PHE A 150 1.50 -7.86 -0.69
CA PHE A 150 0.18 -8.28 -0.22
C PHE A 150 -0.66 -7.10 0.29
N ILE A 151 -0.04 -6.12 0.94
CA ILE A 151 -0.74 -4.90 1.37
C ILE A 151 -1.26 -4.13 0.15
N VAL A 152 -0.46 -3.98 -0.92
CA VAL A 152 -0.90 -3.32 -2.16
C VAL A 152 -2.10 -4.06 -2.75
N ASN A 153 -2.03 -5.40 -2.85
CA ASN A 153 -3.16 -6.19 -3.36
C ASN A 153 -4.44 -5.99 -2.53
N ILE A 154 -4.33 -5.95 -1.18
CA ILE A 154 -5.49 -5.68 -0.31
C ILE A 154 -6.07 -4.27 -0.57
N LEU A 155 -5.23 -3.31 -0.94
CA LEU A 155 -5.66 -1.96 -1.26
C LEU A 155 -6.25 -1.84 -2.67
N ASP A 156 -5.80 -2.65 -3.62
CA ASP A 156 -6.26 -2.66 -5.01
C ASP A 156 -7.58 -3.44 -5.20
N ASP A 157 -7.85 -4.46 -4.37
CA ASP A 157 -9.07 -5.30 -4.41
C ASP A 157 -10.35 -4.59 -3.91
N ARG A 158 -10.37 -3.26 -3.90
CA ARG A 158 -11.50 -2.42 -3.43
C ARG A 158 -12.32 -1.84 -4.53
#